data_b13b705e1319df6f584cd405d741d01c
#
_entry.id   b13b705e1319df6f584cd405d741d01c
#
_cell.length_a   1.000
_cell.length_b   1.000
_cell.length_c   1.000
_cell.angle_alpha   90.00
_cell.angle_beta   90.00
_cell.angle_gamma   90.00
#
_symmetry.space_group_name_H-M   'P 1'
#
loop_
_entity.id
_entity.type
_entity.pdbx_description
1 polymer ?
#
loop_
_entity_poly.entity_id
_entity_poly.type
_entity_poly.pdbx_seq_one_letter_code
_entity_poly.pdbx_strand_id
1 'polypeptide(L)'
;MTDWTHHSFPDHEVNLVFARGLAPDALVGRLRDLRREPLAHGVANGWTWAVHDMLSFEPGDYELVDYVGISQGGGEIVVFVTEPCSAKAHGPDFSYYRDGRMVLHFSFEDVEQRVGENPDHLSAELLAANLIGPGADCGWGEGDGHDCSEHRDDDEKRLVKTIADFFVLPSPPLAAKVVAR
;
A
#
# COMPACT_ATOMS: atom_id res chain seq x y z
N MET A 1 -11.41 3.08 -3.65
CA MET A 1 -10.22 3.56 -4.39
C MET A 1 -9.64 4.77 -3.68
N THR A 2 -8.37 4.75 -3.40
CA THR A 2 -7.69 5.85 -2.69
C THR A 2 -7.57 7.05 -3.62
N ASP A 3 -8.52 7.97 -3.57
CA ASP A 3 -8.61 9.17 -4.43
C ASP A 3 -7.27 9.94 -4.58
N TRP A 4 -6.40 9.84 -3.57
CA TRP A 4 -5.16 10.59 -3.54
C TRP A 4 -4.05 10.05 -4.47
N THR A 5 -4.06 8.77 -4.83
CA THR A 5 -3.11 8.23 -5.82
C THR A 5 -3.62 8.40 -7.24
N HIS A 6 -4.88 8.11 -7.46
CA HIS A 6 -5.50 8.15 -8.78
C HIS A 6 -5.53 9.56 -9.38
N HIS A 7 -5.80 10.60 -8.56
CA HIS A 7 -5.80 11.99 -9.00
C HIS A 7 -4.42 12.51 -9.44
N SER A 8 -3.35 11.95 -8.89
CA SER A 8 -2.00 12.42 -9.19
C SER A 8 -1.32 11.67 -10.32
N PHE A 9 -1.76 10.45 -10.59
CA PHE A 9 -1.19 9.57 -11.63
C PHE A 9 -2.31 8.86 -12.41
N PRO A 10 -3.20 9.61 -13.11
CA PRO A 10 -4.40 9.04 -13.71
C PRO A 10 -4.10 8.05 -14.85
N ASP A 11 -2.90 8.10 -15.43
CA ASP A 11 -2.47 7.24 -16.54
C ASP A 11 -1.59 6.06 -16.09
N HIS A 12 -1.44 5.86 -14.77
CA HIS A 12 -0.56 4.86 -14.20
C HIS A 12 -1.26 3.99 -13.15
N GLU A 13 -1.00 2.69 -13.19
CA GLU A 13 -1.24 1.80 -12.06
C GLU A 13 -0.02 1.88 -11.14
N VAL A 14 -0.21 2.34 -9.90
CA VAL A 14 0.93 2.68 -9.05
C VAL A 14 0.95 1.93 -7.74
N ASN A 15 2.18 1.70 -7.24
CA ASN A 15 2.44 1.31 -5.87
C ASN A 15 3.02 2.50 -5.10
N LEU A 16 2.58 2.66 -3.86
CA LEU A 16 3.17 3.58 -2.90
C LEU A 16 4.09 2.86 -1.94
N VAL A 17 5.30 3.36 -1.82
CA VAL A 17 6.31 2.80 -0.92
C VAL A 17 6.75 3.87 0.07
N PHE A 18 6.68 3.56 1.36
CA PHE A 18 7.24 4.36 2.42
C PHE A 18 8.37 3.58 3.07
N ALA A 19 9.52 4.20 3.25
CA ALA A 19 10.70 3.60 3.84
C ALA A 19 11.20 4.42 5.02
N ARG A 20 11.50 3.78 6.13
CA ARG A 20 12.21 4.38 7.26
C ARG A 20 13.59 3.72 7.38
N GLY A 21 14.62 4.54 7.64
CA GLY A 21 16.00 4.07 7.67
C GLY A 21 16.71 4.06 6.32
N LEU A 22 16.06 4.56 5.25
CA LEU A 22 16.64 4.69 3.91
C LEU A 22 16.61 6.15 3.43
N ALA A 23 17.73 6.60 2.84
CA ALA A 23 17.77 7.87 2.14
C ALA A 23 16.99 7.79 0.80
N PRO A 24 16.47 8.92 0.26
CA PRO A 24 15.72 8.92 -0.99
C PRO A 24 16.45 8.26 -2.17
N ASP A 25 17.72 8.61 -2.38
CA ASP A 25 18.51 8.05 -3.48
C ASP A 25 18.70 6.53 -3.33
N ALA A 26 18.80 6.05 -2.08
CA ALA A 26 18.92 4.62 -1.81
C ALA A 26 17.59 3.88 -2.11
N LEU A 27 16.44 4.46 -1.74
CA LEU A 27 15.14 3.88 -2.08
C LEU A 27 14.94 3.85 -3.60
N VAL A 28 15.20 4.97 -4.28
CA VAL A 28 15.11 5.08 -5.75
C VAL A 28 16.02 4.07 -6.43
N GLY A 29 17.27 3.93 -5.97
CA GLY A 29 18.22 2.96 -6.52
C GLY A 29 17.69 1.52 -6.39
N ARG A 30 17.23 1.14 -5.20
CA ARG A 30 16.68 -0.21 -4.96
C ARG A 30 15.41 -0.50 -5.77
N LEU A 31 14.54 0.49 -5.99
CA LEU A 31 13.37 0.33 -6.86
C LEU A 31 13.80 0.10 -8.31
N ARG A 32 14.81 0.83 -8.79
CA ARG A 32 15.37 0.62 -10.14
C ARG A 32 16.03 -0.74 -10.31
N ASP A 33 16.71 -1.23 -9.28
CA ASP A 33 17.24 -2.61 -9.28
C ASP A 33 16.12 -3.66 -9.41
N LEU A 34 14.92 -3.35 -8.92
CA LEU A 34 13.70 -4.14 -9.12
C LEU A 34 12.95 -3.79 -10.42
N ARG A 35 13.57 -3.04 -11.32
CA ARG A 35 13.02 -2.60 -12.62
C ARG A 35 11.75 -1.75 -12.47
N ARG A 36 11.68 -0.96 -11.42
CA ARG A 36 10.57 -0.01 -11.15
C ARG A 36 11.11 1.41 -11.20
N GLU A 37 10.62 2.21 -12.16
CA GLU A 37 11.00 3.62 -12.24
C GLU A 37 10.10 4.44 -11.30
N PRO A 38 10.67 5.18 -10.34
CA PRO A 38 9.91 6.09 -9.51
C PRO A 38 9.35 7.27 -10.32
N LEU A 39 8.03 7.46 -10.25
CA LEU A 39 7.31 8.59 -10.85
C LEU A 39 7.45 9.85 -9.99
N ALA A 40 7.47 9.67 -8.67
CA ALA A 40 7.71 10.72 -7.70
C ALA A 40 8.33 10.13 -6.43
N HIS A 41 9.10 10.94 -5.70
CA HIS A 41 9.66 10.57 -4.41
C HIS A 41 9.93 11.78 -3.52
N GLY A 42 10.12 11.57 -2.23
CA GLY A 42 10.41 12.64 -1.29
C GLY A 42 10.62 12.14 0.14
N VAL A 43 10.66 13.09 1.07
CA VAL A 43 10.78 12.82 2.51
C VAL A 43 9.75 13.67 3.25
N ALA A 44 9.02 13.03 4.16
CA ALA A 44 8.13 13.73 5.09
C ALA A 44 7.87 12.85 6.32
N ASN A 45 7.64 13.44 7.48
CA ASN A 45 7.34 12.77 8.75
C ASN A 45 8.36 11.67 9.15
N GLY A 46 9.63 11.81 8.74
CA GLY A 46 10.67 10.80 9.01
C GLY A 46 10.59 9.56 8.10
N TRP A 47 9.73 9.58 7.09
CA TRP A 47 9.66 8.58 6.04
C TRP A 47 10.22 9.13 4.73
N THR A 48 11.04 8.34 4.07
CA THR A 48 11.29 8.45 2.63
C THR A 48 10.14 7.76 1.91
N TRP A 49 9.62 8.35 0.87
CA TRP A 49 8.53 7.75 0.10
C TRP A 49 8.82 7.79 -1.40
N ALA A 50 8.24 6.87 -2.12
CA ALA A 50 8.25 6.83 -3.57
C ALA A 50 6.92 6.30 -4.10
N VAL A 51 6.54 6.79 -5.27
CA VAL A 51 5.47 6.25 -6.10
C VAL A 51 6.11 5.70 -7.36
N HIS A 52 5.79 4.49 -7.76
CA HIS A 52 6.32 3.89 -8.98
C HIS A 52 5.23 3.10 -9.71
N ASP A 53 5.42 2.90 -11.01
CA ASP A 53 4.55 2.03 -11.79
C ASP A 53 4.53 0.62 -11.21
N MET A 54 3.33 0.05 -11.11
CA MET A 54 3.14 -1.35 -10.72
C MET A 54 3.87 -2.29 -11.68
N LEU A 55 3.85 -1.95 -12.97
CA LEU A 55 4.50 -2.73 -14.02
C LEU A 55 5.99 -2.41 -14.11
N SER A 56 6.77 -3.40 -14.55
CA SER A 56 8.17 -3.22 -14.88
C SER A 56 8.32 -2.34 -16.13
N PHE A 57 9.41 -1.57 -16.19
CA PHE A 57 9.77 -0.87 -17.42
C PHE A 57 10.34 -1.83 -18.51
N GLU A 58 10.58 -3.10 -18.19
CA GLU A 58 10.97 -4.11 -19.17
C GLU A 58 9.73 -4.78 -19.77
N PRO A 59 9.53 -4.71 -21.10
CA PRO A 59 8.39 -5.34 -21.75
C PRO A 59 8.33 -6.85 -21.50
N GLY A 60 7.16 -7.35 -21.08
CA GLY A 60 6.92 -8.76 -20.82
C GLY A 60 7.32 -9.23 -19.41
N ASP A 61 7.85 -8.35 -18.57
CA ASP A 61 8.06 -8.62 -17.15
C ASP A 61 6.81 -8.24 -16.35
N TYR A 62 6.08 -9.25 -15.92
CA TYR A 62 4.86 -9.13 -15.09
C TYR A 62 5.09 -9.64 -13.66
N GLU A 63 6.33 -9.76 -13.22
CA GLU A 63 6.63 -10.21 -11.86
C GLU A 63 6.15 -9.19 -10.82
N LEU A 64 5.63 -9.69 -9.70
CA LEU A 64 5.32 -8.86 -8.54
C LEU A 64 6.61 -8.33 -7.91
N VAL A 65 6.53 -7.14 -7.33
CA VAL A 65 7.70 -6.52 -6.68
C VAL A 65 7.97 -7.21 -5.35
N ASP A 66 9.18 -7.73 -5.18
CA ASP A 66 9.65 -8.23 -3.89
C ASP A 66 10.32 -7.09 -3.09
N TYR A 67 9.62 -6.57 -2.10
CA TYR A 67 10.11 -5.52 -1.22
C TYR A 67 10.94 -6.01 -0.04
N VAL A 68 11.08 -7.32 0.16
CA VAL A 68 11.87 -7.91 1.25
C VAL A 68 13.30 -7.38 1.22
N GLY A 69 13.94 -7.40 0.04
CA GLY A 69 15.30 -6.90 -0.15
C GLY A 69 15.46 -5.40 0.19
N ILE A 70 14.42 -4.59 -0.02
CA ILE A 70 14.45 -3.16 0.30
C ILE A 70 14.50 -2.92 1.81
N SER A 71 13.87 -3.77 2.61
CA SER A 71 13.83 -3.63 4.08
C SER A 71 15.07 -4.17 4.81
N GLN A 72 16.01 -4.83 4.12
CA GLN A 72 17.21 -5.38 4.74
C GLN A 72 18.11 -4.31 5.36
N GLY A 73 18.75 -4.66 6.49
CA GLY A 73 19.70 -3.79 7.18
C GLY A 73 19.06 -2.79 8.13
N GLY A 74 17.95 -3.15 8.76
CA GLY A 74 17.24 -2.36 9.77
C GLY A 74 16.20 -1.40 9.20
N GLY A 75 15.87 -1.54 7.92
CA GLY A 75 14.83 -0.72 7.27
C GLY A 75 13.41 -1.19 7.59
N GLU A 76 12.49 -0.24 7.65
CA GLU A 76 11.04 -0.49 7.66
C GLU A 76 10.45 -0.05 6.32
N ILE A 77 9.58 -0.87 5.74
CA ILE A 77 8.92 -0.59 4.47
C ILE A 77 7.42 -0.81 4.61
N VAL A 78 6.64 0.19 4.26
CA VAL A 78 5.19 0.13 4.12
C VAL A 78 4.86 0.28 2.65
N VAL A 79 4.03 -0.61 2.12
CA VAL A 79 3.63 -0.60 0.71
C VAL A 79 2.11 -0.63 0.62
N PHE A 80 1.58 0.22 -0.26
CA PHE A 80 0.22 0.13 -0.75
C PHE A 80 0.25 -0.18 -2.25
N VAL A 81 -0.37 -1.28 -2.63
CA VAL A 81 -0.75 -1.55 -4.01
C VAL A 81 -2.16 -1.01 -4.17
N THR A 82 -2.32 0.04 -4.97
CA THR A 82 -3.56 0.83 -4.99
C THR A 82 -4.58 0.37 -5.99
N GLU A 83 -4.16 -0.42 -6.98
CA GLU A 83 -5.04 -0.85 -8.05
C GLU A 83 -5.07 -2.38 -8.17
N PRO A 84 -6.24 -2.97 -8.44
CA PRO A 84 -6.31 -4.37 -8.80
C PRO A 84 -5.67 -4.59 -10.17
N CYS A 85 -4.94 -5.68 -10.31
CA CYS A 85 -4.33 -6.06 -11.58
C CYS A 85 -4.81 -7.44 -12.02
N SER A 86 -5.68 -7.49 -13.02
CA SER A 86 -6.22 -8.75 -13.54
C SER A 86 -5.14 -9.65 -14.15
N ALA A 87 -4.09 -9.06 -14.73
CA ALA A 87 -2.97 -9.82 -15.30
C ALA A 87 -2.12 -10.52 -14.23
N LYS A 88 -2.05 -9.95 -13.03
CA LYS A 88 -1.33 -10.50 -11.87
C LYS A 88 -2.25 -11.19 -10.86
N ALA A 89 -3.56 -11.18 -11.11
CA ALA A 89 -4.59 -11.77 -10.25
C ALA A 89 -4.51 -11.30 -8.78
N HIS A 90 -4.31 -10.00 -8.54
CA HIS A 90 -4.37 -9.41 -7.22
C HIS A 90 -5.29 -8.19 -7.17
N GLY A 91 -5.89 -7.94 -6.02
CA GLY A 91 -6.59 -6.71 -5.66
C GLY A 91 -5.66 -5.66 -5.05
N PRO A 92 -6.21 -4.52 -4.62
CA PRO A 92 -5.50 -3.58 -3.76
C PRO A 92 -5.03 -4.29 -2.49
N ASP A 93 -3.80 -4.02 -2.07
CA ASP A 93 -3.26 -4.66 -0.88
C ASP A 93 -2.34 -3.74 -0.07
N PHE A 94 -2.07 -4.18 1.15
CA PHE A 94 -1.14 -3.58 2.08
C PHE A 94 -0.08 -4.59 2.47
N SER A 95 1.18 -4.13 2.53
CA SER A 95 2.29 -4.93 3.04
C SER A 95 3.19 -4.10 3.95
N TYR A 96 3.63 -4.71 5.04
CA TYR A 96 4.63 -4.16 5.93
C TYR A 96 5.82 -5.11 6.07
N TYR A 97 7.01 -4.57 5.83
CA TYR A 97 8.26 -5.29 5.93
C TYR A 97 9.18 -4.62 6.94
N ARG A 98 9.94 -5.43 7.64
CA ARG A 98 10.98 -4.96 8.57
C ARG A 98 12.15 -5.94 8.57
N ASP A 99 13.35 -5.40 8.44
CA ASP A 99 14.60 -6.18 8.55
C ASP A 99 14.69 -7.39 7.61
N GLY A 100 14.21 -7.25 6.38
CA GLY A 100 14.20 -8.31 5.39
C GLY A 100 13.12 -9.38 5.59
N ARG A 101 12.04 -9.06 6.34
CA ARG A 101 10.92 -9.97 6.60
C ARG A 101 9.60 -9.29 6.38
N MET A 102 8.66 -10.04 5.84
CA MET A 102 7.27 -9.62 5.77
C MET A 102 6.63 -9.78 7.15
N VAL A 103 6.31 -8.67 7.78
CA VAL A 103 5.67 -8.65 9.12
C VAL A 103 4.17 -8.85 8.99
N LEU A 104 3.55 -8.16 8.04
CA LEU A 104 2.10 -8.19 7.83
C LEU A 104 1.79 -7.95 6.35
N HIS A 105 0.83 -8.70 5.82
CA HIS A 105 0.24 -8.48 4.51
C HIS A 105 -1.23 -8.88 4.52
N PHE A 106 -2.07 -8.14 3.81
CA PHE A 106 -3.46 -8.48 3.54
C PHE A 106 -4.01 -7.74 2.33
N SER A 107 -5.02 -8.33 1.69
CA SER A 107 -5.81 -7.65 0.67
C SER A 107 -6.85 -6.73 1.31
N PHE A 108 -7.15 -5.60 0.65
CA PHE A 108 -8.24 -4.72 1.07
C PHE A 108 -9.61 -5.36 0.90
N GLU A 109 -9.70 -6.37 0.02
CA GLU A 109 -10.93 -7.13 -0.19
C GLU A 109 -11.17 -8.17 0.91
N ASP A 110 -10.12 -8.56 1.66
CA ASP A 110 -10.20 -9.57 2.71
C ASP A 110 -9.22 -9.25 3.86
N VAL A 111 -9.58 -8.25 4.64
CA VAL A 111 -8.76 -7.77 5.78
C VAL A 111 -8.68 -8.81 6.90
N GLU A 112 -9.58 -9.80 6.95
CA GLU A 112 -9.53 -10.89 7.93
C GLU A 112 -8.42 -11.91 7.62
N GLN A 113 -8.06 -12.12 6.36
CA GLN A 113 -6.98 -13.00 5.95
C GLN A 113 -5.62 -12.29 5.95
N ARG A 114 -5.12 -12.04 7.15
CA ARG A 114 -3.80 -11.44 7.35
C ARG A 114 -2.74 -12.51 7.43
N VAL A 115 -1.58 -12.27 6.79
CA VAL A 115 -0.43 -13.17 6.79
C VAL A 115 0.85 -12.42 7.13
N GLY A 116 1.93 -13.15 7.49
CA GLY A 116 3.23 -12.60 7.84
C GLY A 116 3.75 -13.12 9.18
N GLU A 117 4.87 -12.59 9.66
CA GLU A 117 5.43 -12.97 10.96
C GLU A 117 4.55 -12.54 12.15
N ASN A 118 3.82 -11.44 11.99
CA ASN A 118 2.91 -10.93 13.00
C ASN A 118 1.60 -10.47 12.33
N PRO A 119 0.68 -11.40 12.01
CA PRO A 119 -0.61 -11.07 11.39
C PRO A 119 -1.46 -10.12 12.21
N ASP A 120 -1.23 -10.06 13.52
CA ASP A 120 -1.99 -9.24 14.47
C ASP A 120 -1.37 -7.84 14.71
N HIS A 121 -0.35 -7.46 13.94
CA HIS A 121 0.39 -6.20 14.14
C HIS A 121 -0.49 -4.95 14.16
N LEU A 122 -1.60 -4.94 13.40
CA LEU A 122 -2.58 -3.85 13.32
C LEU A 122 -3.95 -4.22 13.88
N SER A 123 -4.11 -5.38 14.52
CA SER A 123 -5.43 -5.90 14.90
C SER A 123 -6.19 -4.96 15.85
N ALA A 124 -5.51 -4.29 16.77
CA ALA A 124 -6.13 -3.37 17.71
C ALA A 124 -6.72 -2.13 16.99
N GLU A 125 -5.97 -1.57 16.06
CA GLU A 125 -6.36 -0.39 15.28
C GLU A 125 -7.47 -0.73 14.28
N LEU A 126 -7.36 -1.87 13.59
CA LEU A 126 -8.38 -2.35 12.66
C LEU A 126 -9.70 -2.65 13.39
N LEU A 127 -9.65 -3.24 14.58
CA LEU A 127 -10.82 -3.48 15.42
C LEU A 127 -11.44 -2.16 15.90
N ALA A 128 -10.63 -1.21 16.37
CA ALA A 128 -11.10 0.10 16.81
C ALA A 128 -11.75 0.91 15.68
N ALA A 129 -11.32 0.67 14.44
CA ALA A 129 -11.88 1.29 13.24
C ALA A 129 -13.09 0.54 12.66
N ASN A 130 -13.54 -0.56 13.28
CA ASN A 130 -14.58 -1.46 12.76
C ASN A 130 -14.28 -1.97 11.34
N LEU A 131 -13.04 -2.34 11.08
CA LEU A 131 -12.59 -2.92 9.82
C LEU A 131 -12.42 -4.45 9.91
N ILE A 132 -12.42 -4.97 11.12
CA ILE A 132 -12.42 -6.40 11.44
C ILE A 132 -13.33 -6.66 12.65
N GLY A 133 -13.73 -7.93 12.83
CA GLY A 133 -14.54 -8.36 13.97
C GLY A 133 -16.04 -8.08 13.80
N PRO A 134 -16.86 -8.24 14.85
CA PRO A 134 -18.32 -8.24 14.75
C PRO A 134 -18.96 -6.94 14.24
N GLY A 135 -18.22 -5.84 14.20
CA GLY A 135 -18.70 -4.55 13.70
C GLY A 135 -18.28 -4.24 12.24
N ALA A 136 -17.50 -5.13 11.63
CA ALA A 136 -17.00 -4.94 10.26
C ALA A 136 -18.03 -5.34 9.20
N ASP A 137 -18.96 -6.24 9.52
CA ASP A 137 -20.00 -6.66 8.60
C ASP A 137 -21.02 -5.53 8.39
N CYS A 138 -21.45 -5.32 7.16
CA CYS A 138 -22.46 -4.32 6.82
C CYS A 138 -23.87 -4.64 7.40
N GLY A 139 -24.04 -5.79 8.04
CA GLY A 139 -25.29 -6.20 8.72
C GLY A 139 -26.45 -6.51 7.78
N TRP A 140 -26.26 -6.40 6.47
CA TRP A 140 -27.25 -6.75 5.45
C TRP A 140 -26.96 -8.15 4.92
N GLY A 141 -27.96 -9.04 4.99
CA GLY A 141 -27.82 -10.41 4.50
C GLY A 141 -27.72 -10.48 2.97
N GLU A 142 -27.09 -11.54 2.47
CA GLU A 142 -27.12 -11.86 1.04
C GLU A 142 -28.59 -11.99 0.58
N GLY A 143 -29.04 -11.09 -0.28
CA GLY A 143 -30.38 -11.14 -0.86
C GLY A 143 -31.24 -9.88 -0.71
N ASP A 144 -30.85 -8.92 0.09
CA ASP A 144 -31.63 -7.69 0.33
C ASP A 144 -31.48 -6.60 -0.75
N GLY A 145 -30.75 -6.91 -1.85
CA GLY A 145 -30.51 -5.94 -2.95
C GLY A 145 -29.64 -4.76 -2.55
N HIS A 146 -28.93 -4.85 -1.44
CA HIS A 146 -28.02 -3.84 -0.95
C HIS A 146 -26.77 -3.81 -1.83
N ASP A 147 -26.42 -2.61 -2.35
CA ASP A 147 -25.17 -2.40 -3.07
C ASP A 147 -24.04 -2.09 -2.10
N CYS A 148 -23.16 -3.07 -1.87
CA CYS A 148 -22.00 -2.93 -1.00
C CYS A 148 -20.87 -2.08 -1.60
N SER A 149 -20.99 -1.58 -2.83
CA SER A 149 -19.92 -0.81 -3.48
C SER A 149 -19.62 0.50 -2.75
N GLU A 150 -20.65 1.23 -2.29
CA GLU A 150 -20.49 2.47 -1.54
C GLU A 150 -19.77 2.25 -0.20
N HIS A 151 -20.10 1.16 0.50
CA HIS A 151 -19.43 0.81 1.75
C HIS A 151 -17.98 0.41 1.55
N ARG A 152 -17.68 -0.27 0.45
CA ARG A 152 -16.31 -0.69 0.14
C ARG A 152 -15.37 0.48 -0.03
N ASP A 153 -15.80 1.53 -0.73
CA ASP A 153 -14.99 2.74 -0.92
C ASP A 153 -14.73 3.48 0.41
N ASP A 154 -15.71 3.52 1.30
CA ASP A 154 -15.56 4.14 2.61
C ASP A 154 -14.70 3.30 3.56
N ASP A 155 -14.80 1.97 3.47
CA ASP A 155 -13.97 1.04 4.23
C ASP A 155 -12.51 1.11 3.77
N GLU A 156 -12.27 1.21 2.48
CA GLU A 156 -10.92 1.40 1.93
C GLU A 156 -10.29 2.71 2.42
N LYS A 157 -11.01 3.82 2.37
CA LYS A 157 -10.53 5.12 2.89
C LYS A 157 -10.21 5.03 4.38
N ARG A 158 -11.09 4.39 5.16
CA ARG A 158 -10.93 4.19 6.58
C ARG A 158 -9.74 3.28 6.89
N LEU A 159 -9.55 2.23 6.10
CA LEU A 159 -8.42 1.31 6.20
C LEU A 159 -7.09 2.02 5.94
N VAL A 160 -6.96 2.74 4.82
CA VAL A 160 -5.76 3.52 4.50
C VAL A 160 -5.47 4.55 5.58
N LYS A 161 -6.51 5.24 6.07
CA LYS A 161 -6.35 6.21 7.17
C LYS A 161 -5.84 5.54 8.45
N THR A 162 -6.41 4.41 8.83
CA THR A 162 -6.00 3.67 10.03
C THR A 162 -4.53 3.25 9.96
N ILE A 163 -4.10 2.71 8.82
CA ILE A 163 -2.72 2.33 8.58
C ILE A 163 -1.79 3.56 8.61
N ALA A 164 -2.19 4.63 7.92
CA ALA A 164 -1.39 5.86 7.85
C ALA A 164 -1.21 6.50 9.24
N ASP A 165 -2.25 6.53 10.05
CA ASP A 165 -2.21 7.05 11.41
C ASP A 165 -1.27 6.20 12.31
N PHE A 166 -1.36 4.88 12.23
CA PHE A 166 -0.51 3.97 13.01
C PHE A 166 0.98 4.17 12.73
N PHE A 167 1.36 4.22 11.45
CA PHE A 167 2.76 4.40 11.04
C PHE A 167 3.19 5.86 11.01
N VAL A 168 2.29 6.81 11.25
CA VAL A 168 2.54 8.27 11.12
C VAL A 168 3.04 8.60 9.70
N LEU A 169 2.43 8.01 8.70
CA LEU A 169 2.78 8.23 7.30
C LEU A 169 2.47 9.67 6.88
N PRO A 170 3.26 10.26 5.97
CA PRO A 170 2.91 11.55 5.39
C PRO A 170 1.61 11.47 4.59
N SER A 171 0.77 12.51 4.69
CA SER A 171 -0.51 12.59 3.99
C SER A 171 -0.60 13.89 3.21
N PRO A 172 -1.13 13.86 2.02
CA PRO A 172 -0.86 12.88 0.98
C PRO A 172 0.57 13.08 0.46
N PRO A 173 1.31 12.03 0.15
CA PRO A 173 2.70 12.17 -0.30
C PRO A 173 2.84 12.91 -1.63
N LEU A 174 1.75 13.20 -2.29
CA LEU A 174 1.67 13.64 -3.68
C LEU A 174 1.60 15.17 -3.87
N ALA A 175 1.56 15.95 -2.80
CA ALA A 175 1.71 17.40 -2.88
C ALA A 175 3.16 17.85 -3.17
N ALA A 176 4.12 16.93 -3.22
CA ALA A 176 5.50 17.24 -3.53
C ALA A 176 5.71 17.19 -5.06
N LYS A 177 6.30 18.26 -5.55
CA LYS A 177 6.62 18.53 -6.96
C LYS A 177 7.01 17.26 -7.73
N VAL A 178 6.20 16.91 -8.73
CA VAL A 178 6.67 16.12 -9.87
C VAL A 178 7.98 16.74 -10.34
N VAL A 179 9.08 16.00 -10.23
CA VAL A 179 10.35 16.43 -10.82
C VAL A 179 10.14 16.34 -12.33
N ALA A 180 9.76 17.47 -12.95
CA ALA A 180 9.72 17.56 -14.38
C ALA A 180 11.11 17.20 -14.94
N ARG A 181 11.15 16.22 -15.85
CA ARG A 181 12.32 15.87 -16.65
C ARG A 181 12.71 17.00 -17.57
#